data_633536ce2335680700f90c7b092256d5
#
_entry.id   633536ce2335680700f90c7b092256d5
#
_cell.length_a   1.000
_cell.length_b   1.000
_cell.length_c   1.000
_cell.angle_alpha   90.00
_cell.angle_beta   90.00
_cell.angle_gamma   90.00
#
_symmetry.space_group_name_H-M   'P 1'
#
loop_
_entity.id
_entity.type
_entity.pdbx_description
1 polymer ?
#
loop_
_entity_poly.entity_id
_entity_poly.type
_entity_poly.pdbx_seq_one_letter_code
_entity_poly.pdbx_strand_id
1 'polypeptide(L)'
;NFFSSDSEERVDLKSLRGEMQRNYNPAQVEMRQIGPRDVAKVIGGIGACGLETRCCSKFITEFSSISIRMAKEQGISLTPTEITGMCGRLRCCLIYEYENYVEARKLLPKKNKRVVTPDGEGKVVDVSPIREMVTVDLAEAGRREYHKDVIQLVADQDTAEQKGNRKGGGGGGCGQCNLR
;
A
#
# COMPACT_ATOMS: atom_id res chain seq x y z
N ASN A 1 -22.67 -24.98 -10.95
CA ASN A 1 -21.44 -25.26 -11.69
C ASN A 1 -20.87 -23.92 -12.19
N PHE A 2 -19.65 -23.60 -11.78
CA PHE A 2 -18.94 -22.41 -12.24
C PHE A 2 -17.93 -22.82 -13.32
N PHE A 3 -17.99 -22.17 -14.46
CA PHE A 3 -16.96 -22.27 -15.48
C PHE A 3 -16.23 -20.92 -15.53
N SER A 4 -14.92 -20.94 -15.43
CA SER A 4 -14.06 -19.76 -15.50
C SER A 4 -13.31 -19.81 -16.82
N SER A 5 -13.40 -18.76 -17.65
CA SER A 5 -12.49 -18.56 -18.75
C SER A 5 -11.56 -17.39 -18.40
N ASP A 6 -10.27 -17.62 -18.47
CA ASP A 6 -9.23 -16.65 -18.20
C ASP A 6 -8.76 -16.06 -19.54
N SER A 7 -9.57 -15.17 -20.12
CA SER A 7 -9.19 -14.45 -21.33
C SER A 7 -9.23 -12.95 -21.09
N GLU A 8 -8.17 -12.26 -21.48
CA GLU A 8 -8.10 -10.79 -21.45
C GLU A 8 -9.03 -10.14 -22.48
N GLU A 9 -9.44 -10.88 -23.51
CA GLU A 9 -10.35 -10.42 -24.54
C GLU A 9 -11.81 -10.77 -24.22
N ARG A 10 -12.72 -9.93 -24.69
CA ARG A 10 -14.16 -10.19 -24.56
C ARG A 10 -14.54 -11.34 -25.48
N VAL A 11 -14.77 -12.49 -24.91
CA VAL A 11 -15.27 -13.66 -25.64
C VAL A 11 -16.80 -13.56 -25.82
N ASP A 12 -17.30 -13.81 -27.04
CA ASP A 12 -18.74 -13.89 -27.27
C ASP A 12 -19.25 -15.25 -26.79
N LEU A 13 -19.98 -15.25 -25.71
CA LEU A 13 -20.52 -16.45 -25.05
C LEU A 13 -22.02 -16.69 -25.36
N LYS A 14 -22.60 -16.01 -26.36
CA LYS A 14 -24.03 -16.13 -26.65
C LYS A 14 -24.43 -17.53 -27.10
N SER A 15 -23.62 -18.15 -27.96
CA SER A 15 -23.86 -19.54 -28.44
C SER A 15 -23.78 -20.51 -27.26
N LEU A 16 -22.75 -20.42 -26.44
CA LEU A 16 -22.57 -21.26 -25.25
C LEU A 16 -23.73 -21.11 -24.26
N ARG A 17 -24.19 -19.87 -24.02
CA ARG A 17 -25.34 -19.62 -23.16
C ARG A 17 -26.60 -20.33 -23.70
N GLY A 18 -26.83 -20.28 -25.03
CA GLY A 18 -27.97 -20.93 -25.68
C GLY A 18 -27.92 -22.44 -25.54
N GLU A 19 -26.77 -23.06 -25.72
CA GLU A 19 -26.58 -24.50 -25.55
C GLU A 19 -26.77 -24.94 -24.11
N MET A 20 -26.19 -24.21 -23.16
CA MET A 20 -26.36 -24.50 -21.75
C MET A 20 -27.80 -24.34 -21.30
N GLN A 21 -28.53 -23.32 -21.79
CA GLN A 21 -29.95 -23.14 -21.47
C GLN A 21 -30.81 -24.31 -21.97
N ARG A 22 -30.48 -24.88 -23.13
CA ARG A 22 -31.18 -26.06 -23.67
C ARG A 22 -30.92 -27.31 -22.83
N ASN A 23 -29.67 -27.51 -22.42
CA ASN A 23 -29.27 -28.71 -21.68
C ASN A 23 -29.75 -28.71 -20.22
N TYR A 24 -29.95 -27.55 -19.63
CA TYR A 24 -30.33 -27.40 -18.21
C TYR A 24 -31.75 -26.83 -18.01
N ASN A 25 -32.63 -27.02 -18.97
CA ASN A 25 -34.05 -26.67 -18.81
C ASN A 25 -34.70 -27.56 -17.71
N PRO A 26 -35.44 -27.00 -16.69
CA PRO A 26 -35.95 -25.62 -16.56
C PRO A 26 -35.08 -24.61 -15.84
N ALA A 27 -33.83 -24.91 -15.52
CA ALA A 27 -32.94 -23.97 -14.82
C ALA A 27 -32.60 -22.74 -15.70
N GLN A 28 -32.59 -21.58 -15.11
CA GLN A 28 -32.16 -20.36 -15.78
C GLN A 28 -30.62 -20.23 -15.77
N VAL A 29 -30.03 -20.07 -16.95
CA VAL A 29 -28.61 -19.90 -17.14
C VAL A 29 -28.28 -18.39 -17.21
N GLU A 30 -27.54 -17.88 -16.24
CA GLU A 30 -27.03 -16.52 -16.23
C GLU A 30 -25.50 -16.55 -16.37
N MET A 31 -24.96 -15.74 -17.28
CA MET A 31 -23.54 -15.56 -17.46
C MET A 31 -23.15 -14.17 -16.99
N ARG A 32 -22.24 -14.08 -16.02
CA ARG A 32 -21.74 -12.83 -15.47
C ARG A 32 -20.23 -12.76 -15.59
N GLN A 33 -19.74 -11.66 -16.15
CA GLN A 33 -18.31 -11.37 -16.11
C GLN A 33 -17.91 -10.93 -14.72
N ILE A 34 -16.91 -11.57 -14.15
CA ILE A 34 -16.38 -11.26 -12.82
C ILE A 34 -14.93 -10.82 -12.91
N GLY A 35 -14.50 -9.96 -11.96
CA GLY A 35 -13.13 -9.49 -11.89
C GLY A 35 -12.17 -10.48 -11.20
N PRO A 36 -10.84 -10.30 -11.32
CA PRO A 36 -9.86 -11.22 -10.73
C PRO A 36 -10.02 -11.38 -9.21
N ARG A 37 -10.47 -10.33 -8.51
CA ARG A 37 -10.73 -10.40 -7.07
C ARG A 37 -11.94 -11.28 -6.75
N ASP A 38 -12.98 -11.26 -7.58
CA ASP A 38 -14.16 -12.09 -7.39
C ASP A 38 -13.86 -13.54 -7.74
N VAL A 39 -13.03 -13.78 -8.76
CA VAL A 39 -12.46 -15.12 -9.02
C VAL A 39 -11.72 -15.63 -7.80
N ALA A 40 -10.85 -14.79 -7.22
CA ALA A 40 -10.12 -15.15 -6.01
C ALA A 40 -11.04 -15.42 -4.80
N LYS A 41 -12.19 -14.75 -4.70
CA LYS A 41 -13.21 -15.04 -3.66
C LYS A 41 -13.84 -16.41 -3.88
N VAL A 42 -14.21 -16.74 -5.12
CA VAL A 42 -14.83 -18.02 -5.47
C VAL A 42 -13.89 -19.19 -5.22
N ILE A 43 -12.63 -19.06 -5.63
CA ILE A 43 -11.61 -20.10 -5.41
C ILE A 43 -11.32 -20.28 -3.89
N GLY A 44 -11.41 -19.19 -3.11
CA GLY A 44 -11.13 -19.22 -1.68
C GLY A 44 -9.66 -19.49 -1.35
N GLY A 45 -9.40 -19.96 -0.13
CA GLY A 45 -8.07 -20.32 0.37
C GLY A 45 -7.38 -19.22 1.20
N ILE A 46 -6.13 -19.46 1.52
CA ILE A 46 -5.31 -18.64 2.42
C ILE A 46 -4.97 -17.29 1.79
N GLY A 47 -4.95 -16.23 2.59
CA GLY A 47 -4.51 -14.91 2.19
C GLY A 47 -2.99 -14.83 1.95
N ALA A 48 -2.53 -13.86 1.17
CA ALA A 48 -1.10 -13.61 0.95
C ALA A 48 -0.31 -13.26 2.24
N CYS A 49 -1.01 -12.89 3.30
CA CYS A 49 -0.46 -12.62 4.64
C CYS A 49 -0.54 -13.82 5.59
N GLY A 50 -1.01 -14.99 5.13
CA GLY A 50 -1.17 -16.19 5.95
C GLY A 50 -2.51 -16.32 6.71
N LEU A 51 -3.44 -15.36 6.57
CA LEU A 51 -4.78 -15.50 7.14
C LEU A 51 -5.51 -16.66 6.49
N GLU A 52 -6.18 -17.49 7.29
CA GLU A 52 -6.94 -18.66 6.81
C GLU A 52 -8.02 -18.30 5.80
N THR A 53 -8.67 -17.15 5.99
CA THR A 53 -9.69 -16.65 5.07
C THR A 53 -9.27 -15.29 4.52
N ARG A 54 -9.44 -15.08 3.22
CA ARG A 54 -9.10 -13.81 2.57
C ARG A 54 -9.97 -12.67 3.07
N CYS A 55 -9.39 -11.51 3.31
CA CYS A 55 -10.09 -10.31 3.78
C CYS A 55 -11.28 -9.94 2.88
N CYS A 56 -11.11 -10.06 1.56
CA CYS A 56 -12.16 -9.79 0.58
C CYS A 56 -13.34 -10.76 0.65
N SER A 57 -13.17 -11.95 1.23
CA SER A 57 -14.26 -12.91 1.45
C SER A 57 -14.90 -12.77 2.82
N LYS A 58 -14.21 -12.12 3.78
CA LYS A 58 -14.66 -12.06 5.18
C LYS A 58 -15.31 -10.73 5.54
N PHE A 59 -14.57 -9.63 5.46
CA PHE A 59 -15.03 -8.34 6.00
C PHE A 59 -14.84 -7.14 5.06
N ILE A 60 -13.94 -7.22 4.04
CA ILE A 60 -13.77 -6.12 3.10
C ILE A 60 -14.70 -6.35 1.91
N THR A 61 -15.81 -5.63 1.86
CA THR A 61 -16.81 -5.71 0.79
C THR A 61 -16.67 -4.57 -0.22
N GLU A 62 -16.26 -3.40 0.24
CA GLU A 62 -16.08 -2.21 -0.57
C GLU A 62 -14.61 -1.99 -0.92
N PHE A 63 -14.35 -1.62 -2.17
CA PHE A 63 -13.00 -1.45 -2.69
C PHE A 63 -12.86 -0.12 -3.40
N SER A 64 -12.14 0.78 -2.76
CA SER A 64 -11.68 2.03 -3.38
C SER A 64 -10.36 1.82 -4.11
N SER A 65 -9.90 2.85 -4.83
CA SER A 65 -8.63 2.81 -5.55
C SER A 65 -7.45 2.70 -4.59
N ILE A 66 -6.61 1.69 -4.79
CA ILE A 66 -5.43 1.42 -3.98
C ILE A 66 -4.20 1.97 -4.69
N SER A 67 -3.37 2.72 -3.98
CA SER A 67 -2.14 3.30 -4.52
C SER A 67 -0.90 2.75 -3.82
N ILE A 68 0.23 2.75 -4.54
CA ILE A 68 1.55 2.37 -3.99
C ILE A 68 1.98 3.32 -2.86
N ARG A 69 1.47 4.57 -2.85
CA ARG A 69 1.72 5.51 -1.76
C ARG A 69 1.26 4.95 -0.41
N MET A 70 0.13 4.25 -0.38
CA MET A 70 -0.39 3.63 0.85
C MET A 70 0.58 2.59 1.42
N ALA A 71 1.24 1.80 0.56
CA ALA A 71 2.26 0.85 0.99
C ALA A 71 3.50 1.57 1.57
N LYS A 72 3.94 2.69 0.98
CA LYS A 72 5.03 3.51 1.51
C LYS A 72 4.69 4.11 2.88
N GLU A 73 3.46 4.58 3.05
CA GLU A 73 3.00 5.11 4.35
C GLU A 73 2.95 4.02 5.43
N GLN A 74 2.69 2.80 5.07
CA GLN A 74 2.69 1.66 6.00
C GLN A 74 4.09 1.06 6.21
N GLY A 75 5.11 1.55 5.50
CA GLY A 75 6.49 1.04 5.61
C GLY A 75 6.68 -0.34 5.02
N ILE A 76 5.76 -0.79 4.16
CA ILE A 76 5.84 -2.09 3.50
C ILE A 76 6.82 -2.00 2.32
N SER A 77 7.64 -3.02 2.13
CA SER A 77 8.53 -3.14 0.98
C SER A 77 7.71 -3.13 -0.32
N LEU A 78 8.25 -2.47 -1.35
CA LEU A 78 7.57 -2.36 -2.65
C LEU A 78 7.82 -3.56 -3.58
N THR A 79 8.29 -4.67 -3.03
CA THR A 79 8.43 -5.90 -3.80
C THR A 79 7.05 -6.44 -4.20
N PRO A 80 6.88 -6.93 -5.42
CA PRO A 80 5.58 -7.42 -5.89
C PRO A 80 4.96 -8.48 -4.97
N THR A 81 5.77 -9.33 -4.37
CA THR A 81 5.34 -10.38 -3.45
C THR A 81 4.70 -9.84 -2.17
N GLU A 82 5.11 -8.65 -1.72
CA GLU A 82 4.59 -8.06 -0.49
C GLU A 82 3.40 -7.13 -0.72
N ILE A 83 3.33 -6.47 -1.87
CA ILE A 83 2.24 -5.53 -2.16
C ILE A 83 1.09 -6.14 -2.95
N THR A 84 1.30 -7.33 -3.59
CA THR A 84 0.29 -7.99 -4.42
C THR A 84 -0.49 -9.02 -3.61
N GLY A 85 -1.79 -9.03 -3.76
CA GLY A 85 -2.67 -10.04 -3.19
C GLY A 85 -2.79 -11.27 -4.08
N MET A 86 -3.48 -12.32 -3.59
CA MET A 86 -3.74 -13.55 -4.34
C MET A 86 -4.57 -13.36 -5.62
N CYS A 87 -5.22 -12.22 -5.76
CA CYS A 87 -5.97 -11.85 -6.96
C CYS A 87 -5.12 -11.14 -8.04
N GLY A 88 -3.79 -11.02 -7.85
CA GLY A 88 -2.90 -10.31 -8.77
C GLY A 88 -2.96 -8.77 -8.69
N ARG A 89 -3.87 -8.19 -7.90
CA ARG A 89 -3.99 -6.75 -7.67
C ARG A 89 -3.33 -6.35 -6.36
N LEU A 90 -3.12 -5.04 -6.14
CA LEU A 90 -2.63 -4.53 -4.86
C LEU A 90 -3.52 -5.02 -3.70
N ARG A 91 -2.88 -5.32 -2.58
CA ARG A 91 -3.55 -5.83 -1.37
C ARG A 91 -4.60 -4.85 -0.86
N CYS A 92 -5.80 -5.32 -0.63
CA CYS A 92 -6.92 -4.51 -0.13
C CYS A 92 -6.72 -4.02 1.32
N CYS A 93 -5.93 -4.73 2.13
CA CYS A 93 -5.58 -4.26 3.48
C CYS A 93 -4.83 -2.92 3.47
N LEU A 94 -4.10 -2.60 2.39
CA LEU A 94 -3.39 -1.32 2.28
C LEU A 94 -4.33 -0.11 2.42
N ILE A 95 -5.50 -0.15 1.80
CA ILE A 95 -6.48 0.94 1.95
C ILE A 95 -7.27 0.82 3.24
N TYR A 96 -7.59 -0.40 3.66
CA TYR A 96 -8.35 -0.64 4.89
C TYR A 96 -7.65 -0.11 6.14
N GLU A 97 -6.34 -0.27 6.21
CA GLU A 97 -5.53 0.15 7.36
C GLU A 97 -4.94 1.57 7.20
N TYR A 98 -5.07 2.17 6.01
CA TYR A 98 -4.36 3.42 5.67
C TYR A 98 -4.60 4.56 6.66
N GLU A 99 -5.84 4.79 7.04
CA GLU A 99 -6.22 5.88 7.94
C GLU A 99 -5.56 5.73 9.31
N ASN A 100 -5.58 4.51 9.87
CA ASN A 100 -4.96 4.21 11.16
C ASN A 100 -3.44 4.50 11.14
N TYR A 101 -2.77 4.14 10.04
CA TYR A 101 -1.33 4.43 9.89
C TYR A 101 -1.05 5.93 9.75
N VAL A 102 -1.88 6.66 9.03
CA VAL A 102 -1.74 8.12 8.88
C VAL A 102 -1.94 8.83 10.21
N GLU A 103 -2.92 8.44 11.00
CA GLU A 103 -3.18 8.99 12.32
C GLU A 103 -2.04 8.69 13.29
N ALA A 104 -1.62 7.44 13.37
CA ALA A 104 -0.51 7.03 14.23
C ALA A 104 0.79 7.76 13.87
N ARG A 105 1.06 7.98 12.57
CA ARG A 105 2.23 8.74 12.14
C ARG A 105 2.23 10.22 12.53
N LYS A 106 1.06 10.83 12.66
CA LYS A 106 0.97 12.23 13.12
C LYS A 106 1.44 12.40 14.56
N LEU A 107 1.29 11.35 15.36
CA LEU A 107 1.67 11.36 16.79
C LEU A 107 3.16 11.05 17.00
N LEU A 108 3.87 10.60 15.97
CA LEU A 108 5.24 10.13 16.09
C LEU A 108 6.24 11.08 15.40
N PRO A 109 7.48 11.16 15.89
CA PRO A 109 8.53 11.95 15.26
C PRO A 109 8.87 11.40 13.87
N LYS A 110 9.23 12.30 12.96
CA LYS A 110 9.68 11.89 11.60
C LYS A 110 11.07 11.27 11.68
N LYS A 111 11.35 10.33 10.77
CA LYS A 111 12.71 9.78 10.59
C LYS A 111 13.74 10.91 10.41
N ASN A 112 14.92 10.71 10.93
CA ASN A 112 16.04 11.65 10.91
C ASN A 112 15.90 12.89 11.83
N LYS A 113 14.86 13.01 12.64
CA LYS A 113 14.75 14.08 13.64
C LYS A 113 15.56 13.75 14.88
N ARG A 114 16.04 14.80 15.57
CA ARG A 114 16.69 14.66 16.88
C ARG A 114 15.62 14.60 17.96
N VAL A 115 15.83 13.72 18.91
CA VAL A 115 14.93 13.51 20.04
C VAL A 115 15.75 13.32 21.31
N VAL A 116 15.19 13.75 22.43
CA VAL A 116 15.73 13.50 23.75
C VAL A 116 15.04 12.28 24.33
N THR A 117 15.84 11.31 24.73
CA THR A 117 15.42 10.11 25.43
C THR A 117 15.99 10.10 26.85
N PRO A 118 15.50 9.27 27.77
CA PRO A 118 16.06 9.16 29.11
C PRO A 118 17.55 8.78 29.13
N ASP A 119 18.04 8.09 28.10
CA ASP A 119 19.42 7.65 27.96
C ASP A 119 20.30 8.66 27.17
N GLY A 120 19.75 9.81 26.81
CA GLY A 120 20.48 10.88 26.12
C GLY A 120 19.83 11.32 24.80
N GLU A 121 20.51 12.22 24.11
CA GLU A 121 20.07 12.70 22.80
C GLU A 121 20.41 11.69 21.70
N GLY A 122 19.48 11.50 20.77
CA GLY A 122 19.67 10.59 19.66
C GLY A 122 18.91 11.00 18.41
N LYS A 123 19.16 10.26 17.33
CA LYS A 123 18.52 10.47 16.04
C LYS A 123 17.54 9.36 15.76
N VAL A 124 16.33 9.70 15.32
CA VAL A 124 15.31 8.73 14.92
C VAL A 124 15.75 8.01 13.64
N VAL A 125 15.92 6.71 13.71
CA VAL A 125 16.28 5.82 12.60
C VAL A 125 15.04 5.22 11.98
N ASP A 126 14.17 4.65 12.83
CA ASP A 126 12.94 4.01 12.36
C ASP A 126 11.76 4.30 13.29
N VAL A 127 10.56 4.14 12.75
CA VAL A 127 9.32 4.44 13.47
C VAL A 127 8.32 3.33 13.16
N SER A 128 7.78 2.71 14.20
CA SER A 128 6.72 1.71 14.11
C SER A 128 5.38 2.33 14.56
N PRO A 129 4.54 2.79 13.63
CA PRO A 129 3.32 3.52 13.97
C PRO A 129 2.33 2.71 14.81
N ILE A 130 2.13 1.44 14.47
CA ILE A 130 1.15 0.57 15.15
C ILE A 130 1.58 0.21 16.58
N ARG A 131 2.89 0.06 16.81
CA ARG A 131 3.42 -0.24 18.16
C ARG A 131 3.68 1.03 18.97
N GLU A 132 3.55 2.20 18.34
CA GLU A 132 3.89 3.50 18.92
C GLU A 132 5.34 3.57 19.43
N MET A 133 6.23 2.81 18.77
CA MET A 133 7.64 2.69 19.12
C MET A 133 8.51 3.44 18.12
N VAL A 134 9.57 4.03 18.63
CA VAL A 134 10.56 4.78 17.85
C VAL A 134 11.93 4.21 18.13
N THR A 135 12.64 3.83 17.08
CA THR A 135 14.03 3.38 17.17
C THR A 135 14.93 4.59 17.04
N VAL A 136 15.68 4.86 18.11
CA VAL A 136 16.62 5.99 18.21
C VAL A 136 18.05 5.47 18.22
N ASP A 137 18.92 6.09 17.45
CA ASP A 137 20.35 5.85 17.43
C ASP A 137 21.03 6.84 18.37
N LEU A 138 21.53 6.32 19.50
CA LEU A 138 22.22 7.05 20.53
C LEU A 138 23.73 6.93 20.33
N ALA A 139 24.49 7.98 20.54
CA ALA A 139 25.94 8.00 20.32
C ALA A 139 26.70 6.99 21.23
N GLU A 140 26.24 6.79 22.45
CA GLU A 140 26.94 5.93 23.45
C GLU A 140 26.25 4.56 23.62
N ALA A 141 24.90 4.51 23.55
CA ALA A 141 24.13 3.31 23.85
C ALA A 141 23.68 2.53 22.59
N GLY A 142 24.01 3.01 21.39
CA GLY A 142 23.63 2.40 20.12
C GLY A 142 22.13 2.54 19.84
N ARG A 143 21.58 1.59 19.09
CA ARG A 143 20.16 1.61 18.71
C ARG A 143 19.29 1.04 19.79
N ARG A 144 18.30 1.82 20.26
CA ARG A 144 17.29 1.39 21.21
C ARG A 144 15.90 1.81 20.79
N GLU A 145 14.90 1.07 21.24
CA GLU A 145 13.49 1.35 20.99
C GLU A 145 12.85 1.99 22.22
N TYR A 146 12.12 3.08 22.00
CA TYR A 146 11.41 3.81 23.04
C TYR A 146 9.95 3.99 22.64
N HIS A 147 9.06 4.00 23.62
CA HIS A 147 7.67 4.37 23.43
C HIS A 147 7.53 5.87 23.24
N LYS A 148 6.54 6.31 22.46
CA LYS A 148 6.32 7.74 22.13
C LYS A 148 6.25 8.65 23.35
N ASP A 149 5.70 8.18 24.49
CA ASP A 149 5.46 8.97 25.68
C ASP A 149 6.76 9.33 26.44
N VAL A 150 7.83 8.59 26.16
CA VAL A 150 9.14 8.76 26.82
C VAL A 150 10.05 9.69 26.02
N ILE A 151 9.67 10.01 24.78
CA ILE A 151 10.49 10.77 23.84
C ILE A 151 10.03 12.22 23.79
N GLN A 152 10.94 13.16 23.93
CA GLN A 152 10.69 14.58 23.71
C GLN A 152 11.33 15.02 22.40
N LEU A 153 10.55 15.70 21.56
CA LEU A 153 11.07 16.34 20.35
C LEU A 153 11.94 17.54 20.74
N VAL A 154 13.18 17.56 20.29
CA VAL A 154 13.97 18.79 20.30
C VAL A 154 13.38 19.70 19.24
N ALA A 155 12.92 20.89 19.64
CA ALA A 155 12.44 21.89 18.69
C ALA A 155 13.62 22.28 17.77
N ASP A 156 13.54 21.86 16.49
CA ASP A 156 14.57 22.17 15.51
C ASP A 156 14.65 23.68 15.26
N GLN A 157 15.71 24.30 15.71
CA GLN A 157 16.12 25.63 15.24
C GLN A 157 16.85 25.58 13.88
N ASP A 158 17.14 24.38 13.34
CA ASP A 158 18.07 24.19 12.20
C ASP A 158 17.39 24.02 10.83
N THR A 159 16.12 24.40 10.63
CA THR A 159 15.46 24.25 9.32
C THR A 159 15.53 25.50 8.43
N ALA A 160 16.25 26.56 8.85
CA ALA A 160 16.33 27.79 8.05
C ALA A 160 17.51 27.84 7.05
N GLU A 161 18.56 27.05 7.21
CA GLU A 161 19.78 27.23 6.41
C GLU A 161 19.92 26.35 5.15
N GLN A 162 19.09 25.33 4.95
CA GLN A 162 19.24 24.46 3.76
C GLN A 162 18.33 24.79 2.57
N LYS A 163 17.53 25.85 2.62
CA LYS A 163 16.74 26.32 1.47
C LYS A 163 17.44 27.37 0.59
N GLY A 164 18.64 27.80 0.94
CA GLY A 164 19.36 28.91 0.29
C GLY A 164 20.24 28.54 -0.91
N ASN A 165 20.54 27.27 -1.20
CA ASN A 165 21.60 26.94 -2.17
C ASN A 165 21.14 26.02 -3.33
N ARG A 166 19.96 26.24 -3.89
CA ARG A 166 19.57 25.66 -5.19
C ARG A 166 18.95 26.71 -6.11
N LYS A 167 19.68 27.82 -6.31
CA LYS A 167 19.49 28.73 -7.45
C LYS A 167 20.84 28.95 -8.10
N GLY A 168 21.03 28.46 -9.29
CA GLY A 168 22.15 28.82 -10.15
C GLY A 168 22.68 27.64 -10.95
N GLY A 169 22.27 27.52 -12.16
CA GLY A 169 22.96 26.64 -13.08
C GLY A 169 22.17 26.30 -14.33
N GLY A 170 22.37 27.06 -15.38
CA GLY A 170 22.31 26.57 -16.73
C GLY A 170 21.13 26.97 -17.58
N GLY A 171 21.17 28.19 -18.06
CA GLY A 171 20.56 28.57 -19.34
C GLY A 171 21.23 27.77 -20.46
N GLY A 172 20.44 27.16 -21.29
CA GLY A 172 20.85 26.57 -22.54
C GLY A 172 19.72 26.76 -23.52
N GLY A 173 19.78 27.88 -24.24
CA GLY A 173 18.88 28.16 -25.36
C GLY A 173 19.07 27.12 -26.45
N CYS A 174 17.99 26.65 -27.00
CA CYS A 174 17.98 26.05 -28.32
C CYS A 174 16.92 26.75 -29.14
N GLY A 175 17.44 27.60 -30.04
CA GLY A 175 16.70 28.32 -31.00
C GLY A 175 16.11 27.42 -32.09
N GLN A 176 15.03 27.94 -32.62
CA GLN A 176 14.56 27.75 -34.00
C GLN A 176 14.62 26.33 -34.60
N CYS A 177 13.49 25.69 -34.71
CA CYS A 177 13.17 24.93 -35.91
C CYS A 177 11.86 25.46 -36.49
N ASN A 178 12.07 26.19 -37.58
CA ASN A 178 11.05 26.73 -38.45
C ASN A 178 10.81 25.73 -39.60
N LEU A 179 9.57 25.57 -39.99
CA LEU A 179 9.08 25.23 -41.34
C LEU A 179 9.36 23.83 -41.95
N ARG A 180 8.42 22.99 -42.10
CA ARG A 180 7.52 22.83 -43.30
C ARG A 180 6.58 21.70 -43.07
#